data_1cb7c51cd22b79b003919c3797f412d7
#
_entry.id   1cb7c51cd22b79b003919c3797f412d7
#
_cell.length_a   1.000
_cell.length_b   1.000
_cell.length_c   1.000
_cell.angle_alpha   90.00
_cell.angle_beta   90.00
_cell.angle_gamma   90.00
#
_symmetry.space_group_name_H-M   'P 1'
#
loop_
_entity.id
_entity.type
_entity.pdbx_description
1 polymer ?
#
loop_
_entity_poly.entity_id
_entity_poly.type
_entity_poly.pdbx_seq_one_letter_code
_entity_poly.pdbx_strand_id
1 'polypeptide(L)'
;PPDPFAGAPVPDLTRTRPKVAEMVGWTCFDSDAISARSLSAGLPGYAMGIYVKLLVPVIAGEPTRSISRAAAAADYASSSLAGKMHFDSWSFMNADLTLHLSRIPADEWIGLAGTAVIDPNGSGLSIAQLFDPNGRLGQSIQSLVVEARTRVG
;
A
#
# COMPACT_ATOMS: atom_id res chain seq x y z
N PRO A 1 20.76 -1.12 19.75
CA PRO A 1 20.60 0.32 19.51
C PRO A 1 19.13 0.69 19.67
N PRO A 2 18.82 1.87 20.22
CA PRO A 2 17.43 2.31 20.29
C PRO A 2 16.86 2.34 18.87
N ASP A 3 15.61 1.86 18.72
CA ASP A 3 14.88 1.95 17.46
C ASP A 3 14.74 3.45 17.10
N PRO A 4 15.35 3.95 16.01
CA PRO A 4 15.26 5.36 15.62
C PRO A 4 13.83 5.78 15.27
N PHE A 5 12.91 4.82 15.20
CA PHE A 5 11.48 5.00 14.95
C PHE A 5 10.62 4.65 16.17
N ALA A 6 11.27 4.40 17.33
CA ALA A 6 10.57 4.23 18.60
C ALA A 6 9.70 5.46 18.87
N GLY A 7 8.38 5.24 18.95
CA GLY A 7 7.41 6.32 19.15
C GLY A 7 6.68 6.80 17.88
N ALA A 8 7.01 6.30 16.70
CA ALA A 8 6.12 6.49 15.55
C ALA A 8 4.79 5.78 15.85
N PRO A 9 3.65 6.48 15.81
CA PRO A 9 2.38 5.88 16.15
C PRO A 9 2.06 4.73 15.18
N VAL A 10 1.79 3.56 15.73
CA VAL A 10 1.21 2.46 14.96
C VAL A 10 -0.24 2.82 14.68
N PRO A 11 -0.67 2.83 13.41
CA PRO A 11 -2.05 3.14 13.09
C PRO A 11 -3.00 2.12 13.74
N ASP A 12 -4.01 2.63 14.44
CA ASP A 12 -5.01 1.78 15.09
C ASP A 12 -5.99 1.20 14.06
N LEU A 13 -5.92 -0.10 13.83
CA LEU A 13 -6.79 -0.82 12.90
C LEU A 13 -8.29 -0.66 13.24
N THR A 14 -8.63 -0.49 14.53
CA THR A 14 -10.04 -0.32 14.96
C THR A 14 -10.62 1.02 14.53
N ARG A 15 -9.79 2.01 14.26
CA ARG A 15 -10.16 3.36 13.81
C ARG A 15 -10.14 3.51 12.28
N THR A 16 -10.16 2.40 11.56
CA THR A 16 -10.18 2.40 10.09
C THR A 16 -11.60 2.23 9.56
N ARG A 17 -11.81 2.65 8.32
CA ARG A 17 -13.06 2.43 7.56
C ARG A 17 -12.79 1.46 6.42
N PRO A 18 -13.76 0.58 6.06
CA PRO A 18 -13.63 -0.21 4.85
C PRO A 18 -13.37 0.71 3.66
N LYS A 19 -12.35 0.40 2.86
CA LYS A 19 -12.17 1.00 1.55
C LYS A 19 -13.05 0.18 0.62
N VAL A 20 -14.20 0.72 0.23
CA VAL A 20 -14.99 0.13 -0.83
C VAL A 20 -14.19 0.35 -2.11
N ALA A 21 -13.84 -0.72 -2.79
CA ALA A 21 -13.28 -0.62 -4.13
C ALA A 21 -14.40 -0.09 -5.04
N GLU A 22 -14.41 1.20 -5.30
CA GLU A 22 -15.28 1.83 -6.31
C GLU A 22 -14.80 1.50 -7.74
N MET A 23 -14.31 0.30 -7.94
CA MET A 23 -13.95 -0.17 -9.27
C MET A 23 -15.17 -0.87 -9.86
N VAL A 24 -15.88 -0.09 -10.63
CA VAL A 24 -17.15 -0.43 -11.24
C VAL A 24 -16.98 -1.56 -12.25
N GLY A 25 -17.62 -2.68 -11.98
CA GLY A 25 -18.14 -3.55 -13.04
C GLY A 25 -17.27 -4.69 -13.54
N TRP A 26 -16.08 -4.94 -12.97
CA TRP A 26 -15.26 -6.10 -13.31
C TRP A 26 -14.56 -6.72 -12.08
N THR A 27 -14.44 -8.02 -12.11
CA THR A 27 -13.68 -8.82 -11.14
C THR A 27 -12.20 -8.49 -11.29
N CYS A 28 -11.56 -8.05 -10.20
CA CYS A 28 -10.12 -7.78 -10.21
C CYS A 28 -9.51 -8.15 -8.85
N PHE A 29 -8.19 -8.19 -8.79
CA PHE A 29 -7.48 -8.51 -7.57
C PHE A 29 -7.89 -7.61 -6.39
N ASP A 30 -8.08 -6.33 -6.65
CA ASP A 30 -8.44 -5.34 -5.62
C ASP A 30 -9.83 -5.56 -5.03
N SER A 31 -10.79 -6.07 -5.82
CA SER A 31 -12.16 -6.30 -5.36
C SER A 31 -12.35 -7.64 -4.67
N ASP A 32 -11.65 -8.69 -5.15
CA ASP A 32 -11.98 -10.06 -4.80
C ASP A 32 -10.91 -10.76 -3.95
N ALA A 33 -9.65 -10.36 -4.09
CA ALA A 33 -8.53 -11.04 -3.44
C ALA A 33 -8.04 -10.32 -2.17
N ILE A 34 -8.46 -9.08 -1.94
CA ILE A 34 -8.03 -8.31 -0.77
C ILE A 34 -9.19 -7.64 -0.04
N SER A 35 -8.99 -7.40 1.25
CA SER A 35 -9.77 -6.45 2.04
C SER A 35 -8.87 -5.26 2.38
N ALA A 36 -9.36 -4.05 2.12
CA ALA A 36 -8.64 -2.82 2.42
C ALA A 36 -9.43 -1.93 3.39
N ARG A 37 -8.73 -1.26 4.30
CA ARG A 37 -9.30 -0.34 5.28
C ARG A 37 -8.47 0.94 5.34
N SER A 38 -9.09 2.07 5.04
CA SER A 38 -8.43 3.37 5.13
C SER A 38 -8.42 3.90 6.55
N LEU A 39 -7.34 4.55 6.95
CA LEU A 39 -7.26 5.28 8.21
C LEU A 39 -8.16 6.51 8.15
N SER A 40 -9.01 6.69 9.14
CA SER A 40 -9.99 7.78 9.20
C SER A 40 -9.33 9.15 9.42
N ALA A 41 -8.21 9.19 10.11
CA ALA A 41 -7.35 10.35 10.23
C ALA A 41 -6.02 10.00 9.57
N GLY A 42 -5.56 10.81 8.62
CA GLY A 42 -4.24 10.62 8.02
C GLY A 42 -3.15 10.57 9.10
N LEU A 43 -2.07 9.89 8.81
CA LEU A 43 -0.89 9.93 9.67
C LEU A 43 -0.09 11.18 9.36
N PRO A 44 0.37 11.94 10.37
CA PRO A 44 1.24 13.09 10.16
C PRO A 44 2.44 12.72 9.30
N GLY A 45 2.68 13.49 8.24
CA GLY A 45 3.80 13.28 7.31
C GLY A 45 3.56 12.26 6.20
N TYR A 46 2.37 11.63 6.14
CA TYR A 46 2.04 10.66 5.10
C TYR A 46 0.80 11.09 4.31
N ALA A 47 0.83 10.84 3.00
CA ALA A 47 -0.29 11.14 2.11
C ALA A 47 -1.40 10.08 2.18
N MET A 48 -1.06 8.85 2.62
CA MET A 48 -1.96 7.70 2.70
C MET A 48 -1.71 6.90 3.96
N GLY A 49 -2.79 6.38 4.53
CA GLY A 49 -2.75 5.31 5.53
C GLY A 49 -3.82 4.26 5.21
N ILE A 50 -3.42 3.02 5.04
CA ILE A 50 -4.29 1.90 4.69
C ILE A 50 -3.83 0.62 5.37
N TYR A 51 -4.77 -0.23 5.75
CA TYR A 51 -4.51 -1.63 6.07
C TYR A 51 -5.01 -2.54 4.96
N VAL A 52 -4.23 -3.54 4.63
CA VAL A 52 -4.53 -4.54 3.58
C VAL A 52 -4.46 -5.93 4.19
N LYS A 53 -5.43 -6.78 3.83
CA LYS A 53 -5.47 -8.20 4.18
C LYS A 53 -5.76 -9.00 2.91
N LEU A 54 -4.97 -10.04 2.65
CA LEU A 54 -5.28 -11.02 1.60
C LEU A 54 -6.46 -11.90 2.03
N LEU A 55 -7.43 -12.07 1.14
CA LEU A 55 -8.60 -12.93 1.30
C LEU A 55 -8.40 -14.31 0.65
N VAL A 56 -7.44 -14.41 -0.27
CA VAL A 56 -7.12 -15.62 -1.00
C VAL A 56 -5.66 -16.01 -0.79
N PRO A 57 -5.29 -17.30 -0.88
CA PRO A 57 -3.89 -17.70 -0.79
C PRO A 57 -3.11 -17.22 -2.02
N VAL A 58 -1.83 -16.90 -1.83
CA VAL A 58 -0.92 -16.50 -2.93
C VAL A 58 -0.67 -17.68 -3.89
N ILE A 59 -0.62 -18.90 -3.35
CA ILE A 59 -0.50 -20.12 -4.11
C ILE A 59 -1.70 -21.00 -3.76
N ALA A 60 -2.44 -21.43 -4.77
CA ALA A 60 -3.62 -22.26 -4.57
C ALA A 60 -3.27 -23.54 -3.79
N GLY A 61 -4.03 -23.83 -2.73
CA GLY A 61 -3.83 -25.01 -1.88
C GLY A 61 -2.73 -24.87 -0.83
N GLU A 62 -2.02 -23.75 -0.76
CA GLU A 62 -0.98 -23.51 0.24
C GLU A 62 -1.36 -22.40 1.24
N PRO A 63 -0.98 -22.53 2.51
CA PRO A 63 -1.12 -21.44 3.47
C PRO A 63 -0.26 -20.23 3.06
N THR A 64 -0.84 -19.04 3.07
CA THR A 64 -0.10 -17.82 2.77
C THR A 64 0.92 -17.52 3.86
N ARG A 65 2.20 -17.45 3.50
CA ARG A 65 3.28 -17.10 4.41
C ARG A 65 3.19 -15.64 4.82
N SER A 66 3.57 -15.33 6.07
CA SER A 66 3.52 -13.94 6.59
C SER A 66 4.31 -12.95 5.74
N ILE A 67 5.48 -13.37 5.22
CA ILE A 67 6.27 -12.51 4.34
C ILE A 67 5.57 -12.21 3.01
N SER A 68 4.82 -13.17 2.47
CA SER A 68 4.03 -12.98 1.24
C SER A 68 2.90 -11.98 1.44
N ARG A 69 2.30 -11.92 2.65
CA ARG A 69 1.32 -10.90 3.01
C ARG A 69 1.93 -9.50 3.01
N ALA A 70 3.15 -9.36 3.57
CA ALA A 70 3.86 -8.08 3.56
C ALA A 70 4.22 -7.65 2.13
N ALA A 71 4.68 -8.57 1.29
CA ALA A 71 5.01 -8.28 -0.10
C ALA A 71 3.78 -7.84 -0.91
N ALA A 72 2.67 -8.57 -0.80
CA ALA A 72 1.42 -8.20 -1.46
C ALA A 72 0.87 -6.86 -0.98
N ALA A 73 0.95 -6.56 0.32
CA ALA A 73 0.56 -5.27 0.85
C ALA A 73 1.50 -4.16 0.38
N ALA A 74 2.80 -4.40 0.33
CA ALA A 74 3.80 -3.41 -0.09
C ALA A 74 3.55 -2.88 -1.51
N ASP A 75 3.02 -3.72 -2.41
CA ASP A 75 2.64 -3.33 -3.77
C ASP A 75 1.58 -2.22 -3.79
N TYR A 76 0.77 -2.15 -2.76
CA TYR A 76 -0.23 -1.08 -2.55
C TYR A 76 0.35 0.30 -2.23
N ALA A 77 1.65 0.42 -1.99
CA ALA A 77 2.27 1.71 -1.62
C ALA A 77 2.11 2.77 -2.70
N SER A 78 2.03 2.38 -3.97
CA SER A 78 1.76 3.27 -5.11
C SER A 78 0.39 3.96 -5.01
N SER A 79 -0.58 3.39 -4.27
CA SER A 79 -1.88 4.01 -4.03
C SER A 79 -1.79 5.32 -3.22
N SER A 80 -0.63 5.64 -2.64
CA SER A 80 -0.35 6.97 -2.06
C SER A 80 -0.44 8.11 -3.09
N LEU A 81 -0.44 7.79 -4.38
CA LEU A 81 -0.71 8.73 -5.46
C LEU A 81 -2.20 9.08 -5.61
N ALA A 82 -3.11 8.26 -5.13
CA ALA A 82 -4.55 8.40 -5.35
C ALA A 82 -5.13 9.77 -4.92
N GLY A 83 -4.52 10.42 -3.92
CA GLY A 83 -4.88 11.77 -3.50
C GLY A 83 -4.18 12.90 -4.26
N LYS A 84 -3.23 12.58 -5.15
CA LYS A 84 -2.39 13.55 -5.86
C LYS A 84 -2.61 13.57 -7.37
N MET A 85 -3.21 12.52 -7.94
CA MET A 85 -3.42 12.37 -9.37
C MET A 85 -4.86 12.02 -9.69
N HIS A 86 -5.34 12.58 -10.79
CA HIS A 86 -6.62 12.18 -11.38
C HIS A 86 -6.40 10.97 -12.30
N PHE A 87 -6.91 9.81 -11.91
CA PHE A 87 -6.80 8.55 -12.67
C PHE A 87 -7.39 8.63 -14.08
N ASP A 88 -8.32 9.54 -14.32
CA ASP A 88 -8.88 9.78 -15.66
C ASP A 88 -7.86 10.39 -16.64
N SER A 89 -6.86 11.08 -16.11
CA SER A 89 -5.86 11.82 -16.90
C SER A 89 -4.48 11.17 -16.88
N TRP A 90 -4.24 10.29 -15.92
CA TRP A 90 -2.92 9.71 -15.69
C TRP A 90 -3.00 8.21 -15.43
N SER A 91 -2.01 7.49 -15.86
CA SER A 91 -1.73 6.11 -15.47
C SER A 91 -0.37 6.04 -14.78
N PHE A 92 -0.23 5.10 -13.86
CA PHE A 92 1.06 4.80 -13.26
C PHE A 92 1.19 3.30 -13.03
N MET A 93 2.43 2.84 -13.07
CA MET A 93 2.81 1.44 -12.84
C MET A 93 4.06 1.39 -11.98
N ASN A 94 4.14 0.36 -11.12
CA ASN A 94 5.38 0.07 -10.42
C ASN A 94 6.38 -0.52 -11.41
N ALA A 95 7.56 0.07 -11.51
CA ALA A 95 8.69 -0.48 -12.29
C ALA A 95 9.50 -1.46 -11.46
N ASP A 96 9.54 -1.25 -10.15
CA ASP A 96 10.19 -2.12 -9.17
C ASP A 96 9.48 -2.04 -7.80
N LEU A 97 9.85 -2.93 -6.92
CA LEU A 97 9.46 -2.92 -5.51
C LEU A 97 10.62 -3.46 -4.67
N THR A 98 11.14 -2.65 -3.78
CA THR A 98 12.09 -3.08 -2.75
C THR A 98 11.42 -3.08 -1.39
N LEU A 99 11.50 -4.22 -0.68
CA LEU A 99 10.91 -4.42 0.64
C LEU A 99 12.00 -4.72 1.67
N HIS A 100 12.12 -3.88 2.69
CA HIS A 100 13.01 -4.08 3.82
C HIS A 100 12.18 -4.34 5.09
N LEU A 101 12.34 -5.52 5.68
CA LEU A 101 11.67 -5.91 6.91
C LEU A 101 12.67 -6.09 8.06
N SER A 102 12.38 -5.50 9.20
CA SER A 102 13.11 -5.68 10.45
C SER A 102 12.60 -6.87 11.25
N ARG A 103 11.37 -7.32 11.01
CA ARG A 103 10.74 -8.51 11.60
C ARG A 103 9.69 -9.11 10.67
N ILE A 104 9.34 -10.36 10.91
CA ILE A 104 8.27 -11.04 10.18
C ILE A 104 6.91 -10.56 10.71
N PRO A 105 5.91 -10.31 9.85
CA PRO A 105 4.55 -10.01 10.26
C PRO A 105 3.94 -11.13 11.11
N ALA A 106 3.29 -10.75 12.21
CA ALA A 106 2.58 -11.67 13.09
C ALA A 106 1.07 -11.68 12.85
N ASP A 107 0.55 -10.72 12.07
CA ASP A 107 -0.88 -10.56 11.80
C ASP A 107 -1.20 -10.74 10.32
N GLU A 108 -2.48 -10.90 10.01
CA GLU A 108 -2.99 -10.95 8.63
C GLU A 108 -3.17 -9.55 8.02
N TRP A 109 -3.38 -8.53 8.85
CA TRP A 109 -3.49 -7.15 8.44
C TRP A 109 -2.12 -6.49 8.38
N ILE A 110 -1.78 -5.97 7.22
CA ILE A 110 -0.54 -5.21 7.00
C ILE A 110 -0.92 -3.76 6.75
N GLY A 111 -0.45 -2.88 7.61
CA GLY A 111 -0.63 -1.44 7.50
C GLY A 111 0.45 -0.81 6.63
N LEU A 112 0.04 0.18 5.86
CA LEU A 112 0.91 1.02 5.04
C LEU A 112 0.66 2.48 5.37
N ALA A 113 1.72 3.24 5.57
CA ALA A 113 1.67 4.70 5.62
C ALA A 113 2.68 5.23 4.61
N GLY A 114 2.18 5.84 3.54
CA GLY A 114 3.00 6.16 2.37
C GLY A 114 2.88 7.59 1.90
N THR A 115 3.91 7.99 1.16
CA THR A 115 3.96 9.22 0.37
C THR A 115 4.56 8.92 -0.99
N ALA A 116 4.24 9.75 -1.97
CA ALA A 116 4.84 9.65 -3.29
C ALA A 116 5.22 11.02 -3.83
N VAL A 117 6.26 11.01 -4.65
CA VAL A 117 6.75 12.16 -5.42
C VAL A 117 6.70 11.79 -6.89
N ILE A 118 6.30 12.74 -7.73
CA ILE A 118 6.22 12.57 -9.17
C ILE A 118 7.07 13.63 -9.83
N ASP A 119 7.89 13.20 -10.78
CA ASP A 119 8.60 14.09 -11.70
C ASP A 119 7.74 14.32 -12.96
N PRO A 120 7.65 15.57 -13.47
CA PRO A 120 6.89 15.88 -14.69
C PRO A 120 7.34 15.11 -15.94
N ASN A 121 8.55 14.55 -15.92
CA ASN A 121 9.11 13.78 -17.04
C ASN A 121 8.68 12.30 -17.07
N GLY A 122 7.72 11.91 -16.23
CA GLY A 122 7.11 10.57 -16.29
C GLY A 122 7.70 9.54 -15.34
N SER A 123 8.47 9.97 -14.36
CA SER A 123 8.93 9.09 -13.27
C SER A 123 8.32 9.46 -11.92
N GLY A 124 8.33 8.52 -10.99
CA GLY A 124 7.88 8.77 -9.64
C GLY A 124 8.56 7.85 -8.64
N LEU A 125 8.43 8.19 -7.37
CA LEU A 125 8.92 7.41 -6.24
C LEU A 125 7.82 7.32 -5.20
N SER A 126 7.49 6.10 -4.77
CA SER A 126 6.62 5.86 -3.62
C SER A 126 7.41 5.23 -2.49
N ILE A 127 7.24 5.76 -1.29
CA ILE A 127 7.86 5.24 -0.06
C ILE A 127 6.76 5.00 0.95
N ALA A 128 6.72 3.80 1.54
CA ALA A 128 5.78 3.48 2.59
C ALA A 128 6.45 2.79 3.77
N GLN A 129 6.01 3.14 4.98
CA GLN A 129 6.27 2.39 6.19
C GLN A 129 5.26 1.26 6.29
N LEU A 130 5.72 0.08 6.69
CA LEU A 130 4.87 -1.09 6.93
C LEU A 130 4.69 -1.34 8.42
N PHE A 131 3.48 -1.74 8.79
CA PHE A 131 3.06 -2.04 10.14
C PHE A 131 2.22 -3.32 10.19
N ASP A 132 2.12 -3.92 11.33
CA ASP A 132 0.99 -4.75 11.75
C ASP A 132 0.47 -4.24 13.11
N PRO A 133 -0.60 -4.80 13.69
CA PRO A 133 -1.10 -4.35 15.01
C PRO A 133 -0.07 -4.41 16.14
N ASN A 134 1.01 -5.18 15.99
CA ASN A 134 2.07 -5.32 16.99
C ASN A 134 3.22 -4.30 16.80
N GLY A 135 3.14 -3.43 15.78
CA GLY A 135 4.13 -2.38 15.56
C GLY A 135 4.69 -2.33 14.14
N ARG A 136 5.79 -1.62 14.01
CA ARG A 136 6.47 -1.43 12.73
C ARG A 136 7.09 -2.74 12.22
N LEU A 137 6.97 -2.95 10.92
CA LEU A 137 7.57 -4.09 10.21
C LEU A 137 8.82 -3.70 9.41
N GLY A 138 8.78 -2.51 8.80
CA GLY A 138 9.84 -2.07 7.89
C GLY A 138 9.34 -1.02 6.92
N GLN A 139 9.87 -1.04 5.71
CA GLN A 139 9.50 -0.09 4.65
C GLN A 139 9.53 -0.73 3.26
N SER A 140 8.78 -0.13 2.34
CA SER A 140 8.88 -0.40 0.91
C SER A 140 9.21 0.86 0.14
N ILE A 141 9.90 0.68 -0.99
CA ILE A 141 10.23 1.73 -1.96
C ILE A 141 9.89 1.19 -3.33
N GLN A 142 9.23 2.02 -4.15
CA GLN A 142 8.84 1.68 -5.52
C GLN A 142 9.22 2.83 -6.46
N SER A 143 9.91 2.50 -7.56
CA SER A 143 10.00 3.41 -8.71
C SER A 143 8.72 3.28 -9.53
N LEU A 144 8.22 4.40 -10.01
CA LEU A 144 6.97 4.48 -10.76
C LEU A 144 7.20 5.04 -12.15
N VAL A 145 6.59 4.42 -13.15
CA VAL A 145 6.39 5.00 -14.47
C VAL A 145 5.05 5.72 -14.45
N VAL A 146 5.04 6.97 -14.86
CA VAL A 146 3.86 7.84 -14.83
C VAL A 146 3.62 8.40 -16.22
N GLU A 147 2.44 8.18 -16.79
CA GLU A 147 2.10 8.57 -18.15
C GLU A 147 0.76 9.30 -18.20
N ALA A 148 0.68 10.33 -19.04
CA ALA A 148 -0.59 10.96 -19.35
C ALA A 148 -1.45 9.99 -20.18
N ARG A 149 -2.72 9.83 -19.81
CA ARG A 149 -3.67 9.05 -20.61
C ARG A 149 -4.05 9.82 -21.86
N THR A 150 -3.79 9.24 -23.01
CA THR A 150 -4.34 9.74 -24.26
C THR A 150 -5.84 9.45 -24.26
N ARG A 151 -6.68 10.50 -24.33
CA ARG A 151 -8.10 10.28 -24.55
C ARG A 151 -8.25 9.66 -25.93
N VAL A 152 -8.66 8.41 -26.01
CA VAL A 152 -9.15 7.83 -27.25
C VAL A 152 -10.53 8.45 -27.45
N GLY A 153 -10.63 9.29 -28.50
CA GLY A 153 -11.86 9.96 -28.91
C GLY A 153 -12.88 8.98 -29.49
#